data_45069b846bacb298a71cc671691ff1d6
#
_entry.id   45069b846bacb298a71cc671691ff1d6
#
_cell.length_a   1.000
_cell.length_b   1.000
_cell.length_c   1.000
_cell.angle_alpha   90.00
_cell.angle_beta   90.00
_cell.angle_gamma   90.00
#
_symmetry.space_group_name_H-M   'P 1'
#
loop_
_entity.id
_entity.type
_entity.pdbx_description
1 polymer ?
#
loop_
_entity_poly.entity_id
_entity_poly.type
_entity_poly.pdbx_seq_one_letter_code
_entity_poly.pdbx_strand_id
1 'polypeptide(L)'
;YSDFANFDVLSKKYAFTHIKVNNINDPENIELLQKIKPDLILVMGWSQLLKNEIISIPKFGVIGSHPTKLPKYRGRAPIPWSILKNLRHSALTFFFIEEGVDDGDILDQQVFEIEDQDDATSIYHKVTLLGKEMILDDLNKIKNKTFLRKKQNPAEFTENWPKRTPEDGKINWAKTAKDIQTLIRATTHPYPGAFGYFNKK
;
A
#
# COMPACT_ATOMS: atom_id res chain seq x y z
N TYR A 1 -11.71 -11.73 1.63
CA TYR A 1 -10.34 -11.23 1.72
C TYR A 1 -9.68 -11.87 2.95
N SER A 2 -8.43 -12.31 2.81
CA SER A 2 -7.60 -12.74 3.94
C SER A 2 -7.28 -11.52 4.83
N ASP A 3 -7.05 -11.75 6.11
CA ASP A 3 -6.65 -10.73 7.11
C ASP A 3 -7.67 -9.60 7.33
N PHE A 4 -8.95 -9.93 7.25
CA PHE A 4 -9.99 -8.97 7.58
C PHE A 4 -9.97 -8.63 9.08
N ALA A 5 -9.68 -7.37 9.41
CA ALA A 5 -9.83 -6.87 10.76
C ALA A 5 -11.27 -6.40 11.01
N ASN A 6 -11.88 -6.84 12.11
CA ASN A 6 -13.20 -6.35 12.49
C ASN A 6 -13.10 -4.99 13.19
N PHE A 7 -13.26 -3.92 12.43
CA PHE A 7 -13.21 -2.56 12.94
C PHE A 7 -14.35 -2.20 13.90
N ASP A 8 -15.48 -2.94 13.89
CA ASP A 8 -16.56 -2.72 14.86
C ASP A 8 -16.10 -3.05 16.30
N VAL A 9 -15.23 -4.05 16.45
CA VAL A 9 -14.63 -4.40 17.76
C VAL A 9 -13.62 -3.32 18.19
N LEU A 10 -12.78 -2.88 17.26
CA LEU A 10 -11.77 -1.87 17.53
C LEU A 10 -12.39 -0.50 17.84
N SER A 11 -13.44 -0.11 17.12
CA SER A 11 -14.14 1.17 17.35
C SER A 11 -14.74 1.26 18.76
N LYS A 12 -15.31 0.16 19.26
CA LYS A 12 -15.81 0.08 20.65
C LYS A 12 -14.69 0.16 21.67
N LYS A 13 -13.58 -0.56 21.41
CA LYS A 13 -12.43 -0.60 22.33
C LYS A 13 -11.74 0.75 22.45
N TYR A 14 -11.60 1.48 21.35
CA TYR A 14 -10.83 2.71 21.28
C TYR A 14 -11.68 3.97 21.09
N ALA A 15 -13.02 3.86 21.18
CA ALA A 15 -13.97 4.96 21.12
C ALA A 15 -13.83 5.86 19.87
N PHE A 16 -13.71 5.25 18.69
CA PHE A 16 -13.74 5.98 17.41
C PHE A 16 -14.96 5.59 16.57
N THR A 17 -15.38 6.47 15.69
CA THR A 17 -16.50 6.22 14.76
C THR A 17 -16.02 5.33 13.61
N HIS A 18 -16.70 4.20 13.37
CA HIS A 18 -16.47 3.32 12.23
C HIS A 18 -17.65 3.42 11.25
N ILE A 19 -17.35 3.72 10.00
CA ILE A 19 -18.33 3.86 8.91
C ILE A 19 -17.89 2.95 7.76
N LYS A 20 -18.78 2.04 7.35
CA LYS A 20 -18.57 1.18 6.18
C LYS A 20 -19.08 1.88 4.94
N VAL A 21 -18.26 2.01 3.92
CA VAL A 21 -18.61 2.62 2.64
C VAL A 21 -18.32 1.64 1.50
N ASN A 22 -19.16 1.63 0.47
CA ASN A 22 -18.93 0.86 -0.75
C ASN A 22 -18.02 1.60 -1.71
N ASN A 23 -18.29 2.88 -1.91
CA ASN A 23 -17.46 3.76 -2.73
C ASN A 23 -17.28 5.09 -2.01
N ILE A 24 -16.05 5.41 -1.66
CA ILE A 24 -15.73 6.62 -0.91
C ILE A 24 -16.10 7.91 -1.68
N ASN A 25 -16.14 7.83 -3.02
CA ASN A 25 -16.42 8.96 -3.90
C ASN A 25 -17.91 9.21 -4.13
N ASP A 26 -18.81 8.48 -3.45
CA ASP A 26 -20.23 8.76 -3.53
C ASP A 26 -20.54 10.09 -2.84
N PRO A 27 -21.49 10.89 -3.37
CA PRO A 27 -21.80 12.24 -2.86
C PRO A 27 -22.04 12.26 -1.35
N GLU A 28 -22.76 11.29 -0.81
CA GLU A 28 -23.07 11.18 0.62
C GLU A 28 -21.81 11.03 1.49
N ASN A 29 -20.79 10.31 1.00
CA ASN A 29 -19.54 10.13 1.72
C ASN A 29 -18.66 11.39 1.64
N ILE A 30 -18.69 12.09 0.51
CA ILE A 30 -18.01 13.38 0.34
C ILE A 30 -18.64 14.41 1.29
N GLU A 31 -19.97 14.52 1.31
CA GLU A 31 -20.68 15.42 2.23
C GLU A 31 -20.39 15.11 3.71
N LEU A 32 -20.31 13.81 4.05
CA LEU A 32 -19.94 13.37 5.39
C LEU A 32 -18.53 13.83 5.77
N LEU A 33 -17.55 13.63 4.88
CA LEU A 33 -16.16 14.08 5.09
C LEU A 33 -16.08 15.61 5.21
N GLN A 34 -16.86 16.36 4.42
CA GLN A 34 -16.95 17.81 4.50
C GLN A 34 -17.55 18.29 5.84
N LYS A 35 -18.51 17.52 6.40
CA LYS A 35 -19.09 17.81 7.74
C LYS A 35 -18.10 17.49 8.86
N ILE A 36 -17.36 16.38 8.75
CA ILE A 36 -16.34 15.97 9.72
C ILE A 36 -15.16 16.97 9.74
N LYS A 37 -14.79 17.51 8.58
CA LYS A 37 -13.66 18.44 8.40
C LYS A 37 -12.36 17.90 9.02
N PRO A 38 -11.89 16.72 8.63
CA PRO A 38 -10.69 16.15 9.20
C PRO A 38 -9.47 17.04 8.90
N ASP A 39 -8.58 17.20 9.87
CA ASP A 39 -7.31 17.91 9.64
C ASP A 39 -6.38 17.14 8.72
N LEU A 40 -6.43 15.80 8.76
CA LEU A 40 -5.61 14.86 7.99
C LEU A 40 -6.43 13.64 7.61
N ILE A 41 -6.21 13.10 6.43
CA ILE A 41 -6.73 11.78 6.02
C ILE A 41 -5.54 10.84 5.79
N LEU A 42 -5.59 9.65 6.42
CA LEU A 42 -4.64 8.57 6.19
C LEU A 42 -5.28 7.48 5.35
N VAL A 43 -4.64 7.11 4.24
CA VAL A 43 -5.11 6.10 3.28
C VAL A 43 -4.15 4.91 3.33
N MET A 44 -4.53 3.90 4.12
CA MET A 44 -3.68 2.73 4.37
C MET A 44 -4.39 1.46 3.89
N GLY A 45 -3.74 0.72 2.97
CA GLY A 45 -4.31 -0.52 2.42
C GLY A 45 -5.61 -0.33 1.64
N TRP A 46 -5.80 0.84 1.06
CA TRP A 46 -7.02 1.24 0.35
C TRP A 46 -6.88 1.02 -1.16
N SER A 47 -7.95 0.61 -1.83
CA SER A 47 -7.90 0.20 -3.25
C SER A 47 -8.61 1.15 -4.22
N GLN A 48 -9.37 2.14 -3.71
CA GLN A 48 -10.08 3.11 -4.55
C GLN A 48 -9.24 4.38 -4.72
N LEU A 49 -9.29 4.97 -5.90
CA LEU A 49 -8.76 6.32 -6.12
C LEU A 49 -9.67 7.33 -5.42
N LEU A 50 -9.09 8.36 -4.84
CA LEU A 50 -9.82 9.47 -4.26
C LEU A 50 -9.98 10.58 -5.30
N LYS A 51 -11.18 11.15 -5.36
CA LYS A 51 -11.42 12.35 -6.19
C LYS A 51 -10.88 13.61 -5.51
N ASN A 52 -10.65 14.65 -6.31
CA ASN A 52 -10.16 15.95 -5.82
C ASN A 52 -11.04 16.57 -4.74
N GLU A 53 -12.36 16.33 -4.80
CA GLU A 53 -13.30 16.79 -3.78
C GLU A 53 -12.94 16.25 -2.39
N ILE A 54 -12.38 15.01 -2.30
CA ILE A 54 -11.93 14.43 -1.03
C ILE A 54 -10.52 14.90 -0.68
N ILE A 55 -9.61 14.92 -1.68
CA ILE A 55 -8.20 15.26 -1.48
C ILE A 55 -8.05 16.69 -0.95
N SER A 56 -8.95 17.60 -1.33
CA SER A 56 -8.93 19.00 -0.92
C SER A 56 -9.56 19.31 0.45
N ILE A 57 -10.23 18.33 1.10
CA ILE A 57 -10.89 18.57 2.38
C ILE A 57 -9.89 18.78 3.53
N PRO A 58 -8.89 17.91 3.74
CA PRO A 58 -8.07 17.99 4.94
C PRO A 58 -7.00 19.08 4.84
N LYS A 59 -6.86 19.85 5.92
CA LYS A 59 -5.89 20.97 6.02
C LYS A 59 -4.44 20.52 5.80
N PHE A 60 -4.06 19.36 6.32
CA PHE A 60 -2.71 18.80 6.19
C PHE A 60 -2.58 17.83 5.02
N GLY A 61 -3.64 17.67 4.21
CA GLY A 61 -3.65 16.80 3.04
C GLY A 61 -4.02 15.36 3.32
N VAL A 62 -3.92 14.54 2.30
CA VAL A 62 -4.19 13.10 2.33
C VAL A 62 -2.87 12.36 2.19
N ILE A 63 -2.55 11.48 3.12
CA ILE A 63 -1.32 10.69 3.11
C ILE A 63 -1.64 9.24 2.78
N GLY A 64 -1.02 8.72 1.75
CA GLY A 64 -1.04 7.32 1.36
C GLY A 64 0.23 6.60 1.78
N SER A 65 0.17 5.26 1.77
CA SER A 65 1.32 4.39 1.98
C SER A 65 1.56 3.52 0.75
N HIS A 66 2.82 3.46 0.31
CA HIS A 66 3.23 2.60 -0.80
C HIS A 66 4.50 1.83 -0.45
N PRO A 67 4.49 0.49 -0.47
CA PRO A 67 5.65 -0.31 -0.03
C PRO A 67 6.68 -0.50 -1.16
N THR A 68 7.09 0.60 -1.79
CA THR A 68 8.26 0.71 -2.66
C THR A 68 9.03 2.00 -2.41
N LYS A 69 10.23 2.07 -2.95
CA LYS A 69 11.05 3.29 -2.92
C LYS A 69 10.61 4.25 -4.02
N LEU A 70 9.53 5.03 -3.76
CA LEU A 70 9.10 6.07 -4.71
C LEU A 70 10.22 7.06 -5.02
N PRO A 71 10.31 7.57 -6.26
CA PRO A 71 9.42 7.41 -7.39
C PRO A 71 9.57 6.11 -8.18
N LYS A 72 10.47 5.22 -7.79
CA LYS A 72 10.62 3.90 -8.42
C LYS A 72 9.39 3.04 -8.12
N TYR A 73 8.98 2.26 -9.12
CA TYR A 73 7.98 1.20 -8.92
C TYR A 73 6.65 1.68 -8.35
N ARG A 74 6.06 2.72 -8.95
CA ARG A 74 4.68 3.14 -8.70
C ARG A 74 3.70 2.06 -9.14
N GLY A 75 2.43 2.17 -8.77
CA GLY A 75 1.35 1.33 -9.28
C GLY A 75 0.90 0.26 -8.31
N ARG A 76 0.56 -0.93 -8.79
CA ARG A 76 -0.20 -1.92 -8.03
C ARG A 76 0.60 -3.16 -7.66
N ALA A 77 0.11 -3.89 -6.64
CA ALA A 77 0.72 -5.13 -6.14
C ALA A 77 2.23 -5.01 -5.84
N PRO A 78 2.68 -3.97 -5.11
CA PRO A 78 4.11 -3.67 -4.94
C PRO A 78 4.90 -4.80 -4.27
N ILE A 79 4.35 -5.48 -3.28
CA ILE A 79 5.04 -6.57 -2.56
C ILE A 79 5.30 -7.78 -3.48
N PRO A 80 4.30 -8.36 -4.18
CA PRO A 80 4.56 -9.41 -5.15
C PRO A 80 5.58 -9.01 -6.23
N TRP A 81 5.47 -7.81 -6.76
CA TRP A 81 6.40 -7.35 -7.80
C TRP A 81 7.83 -7.20 -7.28
N SER A 82 8.01 -6.70 -6.06
CA SER A 82 9.34 -6.60 -5.44
C SER A 82 10.05 -7.97 -5.37
N ILE A 83 9.31 -9.03 -5.03
CA ILE A 83 9.83 -10.41 -4.98
C ILE A 83 10.08 -10.93 -6.40
N LEU A 84 9.10 -10.80 -7.31
CA LEU A 84 9.22 -11.29 -8.70
C LEU A 84 10.34 -10.63 -9.48
N LYS A 85 10.64 -9.36 -9.20
CA LYS A 85 11.74 -8.60 -9.77
C LYS A 85 13.08 -8.86 -9.05
N ASN A 86 13.09 -9.77 -8.05
CA ASN A 86 14.28 -10.10 -7.25
C ASN A 86 14.96 -8.85 -6.66
N LEU A 87 14.20 -7.88 -6.19
CA LEU A 87 14.77 -6.71 -5.53
C LEU A 87 15.41 -7.11 -4.21
N ARG A 88 16.59 -6.57 -3.92
CA ARG A 88 17.31 -6.76 -2.64
C ARG A 88 16.88 -5.75 -1.58
N HIS A 89 16.30 -4.65 -2.01
CA HIS A 89 15.82 -3.59 -1.12
C HIS A 89 14.51 -3.05 -1.68
N SER A 90 13.62 -2.71 -0.78
CA SER A 90 12.46 -1.89 -1.06
C SER A 90 12.36 -0.77 -0.02
N ALA A 91 11.28 -0.06 0.02
CA ALA A 91 11.01 0.92 1.06
C ALA A 91 9.52 0.94 1.39
N LEU A 92 9.17 1.40 2.58
CA LEU A 92 7.84 1.93 2.82
C LEU A 92 7.91 3.44 2.62
N THR A 93 7.06 3.96 1.76
CA THR A 93 6.96 5.40 1.47
C THR A 93 5.60 5.90 1.93
N PHE A 94 5.57 6.92 2.78
CA PHE A 94 4.41 7.76 3.03
C PHE A 94 4.50 8.99 2.12
N PHE A 95 3.44 9.25 1.37
CA PHE A 95 3.42 10.33 0.39
C PHE A 95 2.05 11.02 0.37
N PHE A 96 2.01 12.24 -0.09
CA PHE A 96 0.77 12.98 -0.28
C PHE A 96 0.04 12.45 -1.50
N ILE A 97 -1.24 12.09 -1.34
CA ILE A 97 -2.07 11.67 -2.47
C ILE A 97 -2.45 12.93 -3.25
N GLU A 98 -2.16 12.91 -4.54
CA GLU A 98 -2.51 13.91 -5.54
C GLU A 98 -3.27 13.25 -6.69
N GLU A 99 -3.54 13.95 -7.79
CA GLU A 99 -4.35 13.42 -8.91
C GLU A 99 -3.70 12.24 -9.63
N GLY A 100 -2.38 12.18 -9.63
CA GLY A 100 -1.63 11.13 -10.31
C GLY A 100 -1.53 9.82 -9.51
N VAL A 101 -0.91 8.82 -10.10
CA VAL A 101 -0.72 7.52 -9.44
C VAL A 101 0.61 7.53 -8.69
N ASP A 102 0.55 7.53 -7.37
CA ASP A 102 1.68 7.46 -6.44
C ASP A 102 2.77 8.52 -6.74
N ASP A 103 2.39 9.70 -7.24
CA ASP A 103 3.32 10.73 -7.75
C ASP A 103 3.44 11.98 -6.89
N GLY A 104 2.64 12.10 -5.85
CA GLY A 104 2.68 13.22 -4.91
C GLY A 104 3.95 13.25 -4.07
N ASP A 105 4.15 14.37 -3.38
CA ASP A 105 5.34 14.61 -2.57
C ASP A 105 5.53 13.55 -1.47
N ILE A 106 6.76 13.12 -1.25
CA ILE A 106 7.10 12.18 -0.18
C ILE A 106 7.10 12.92 1.16
N LEU A 107 6.39 12.34 2.15
CA LEU A 107 6.43 12.76 3.55
C LEU A 107 7.60 12.09 4.27
N ASP A 108 7.68 10.76 4.21
CA ASP A 108 8.76 9.95 4.78
C ASP A 108 8.98 8.69 3.94
N GLN A 109 10.20 8.16 3.99
CA GLN A 109 10.56 6.96 3.24
C GLN A 109 11.66 6.20 3.97
N GLN A 110 11.37 4.97 4.38
CA GLN A 110 12.33 4.10 5.05
C GLN A 110 12.57 2.83 4.26
N VAL A 111 13.86 2.53 4.03
CA VAL A 111 14.30 1.36 3.25
C VAL A 111 14.33 0.13 4.15
N PHE A 112 13.95 -1.02 3.59
CA PHE A 112 14.12 -2.33 4.21
C PHE A 112 14.73 -3.33 3.22
N GLU A 113 15.40 -4.35 3.75
CA GLU A 113 16.00 -5.42 2.96
C GLU A 113 14.98 -6.51 2.64
N ILE A 114 15.12 -7.07 1.42
CA ILE A 114 14.41 -8.25 0.95
C ILE A 114 15.43 -9.38 0.82
N GLU A 115 15.34 -10.34 1.72
CA GLU A 115 16.24 -11.48 1.80
C GLU A 115 15.75 -12.64 0.92
N ASP A 116 16.64 -13.61 0.63
CA ASP A 116 16.29 -14.73 -0.26
C ASP A 116 15.16 -15.63 0.28
N GLN A 117 15.02 -15.69 1.61
CA GLN A 117 13.95 -16.43 2.29
C GLN A 117 12.66 -15.62 2.47
N ASP A 118 12.68 -14.31 2.23
CA ASP A 118 11.47 -13.51 2.37
C ASP A 118 10.40 -13.93 1.36
N ASP A 119 9.19 -13.96 1.82
CA ASP A 119 7.98 -14.15 1.04
C ASP A 119 7.00 -12.97 1.24
N ALA A 120 5.84 -13.03 0.62
CA ALA A 120 4.85 -11.97 0.75
C ALA A 120 4.42 -11.75 2.20
N THR A 121 4.30 -12.81 3.01
CA THR A 121 3.91 -12.72 4.43
C THR A 121 4.96 -11.98 5.25
N SER A 122 6.24 -12.36 5.12
CA SER A 122 7.33 -11.74 5.88
C SER A 122 7.53 -10.28 5.50
N ILE A 123 7.39 -9.93 4.20
CA ILE A 123 7.48 -8.53 3.75
C ILE A 123 6.29 -7.71 4.27
N TYR A 124 5.06 -8.26 4.26
CA TYR A 124 3.91 -7.60 4.88
C TYR A 124 4.16 -7.30 6.35
N HIS A 125 4.76 -8.24 7.07
CA HIS A 125 5.11 -8.05 8.47
C HIS A 125 6.16 -6.93 8.65
N LYS A 126 7.25 -6.94 7.85
CA LYS A 126 8.27 -5.88 7.85
C LYS A 126 7.64 -4.50 7.58
N VAL A 127 6.81 -4.39 6.54
CA VAL A 127 6.10 -3.15 6.17
C VAL A 127 5.15 -2.68 7.28
N THR A 128 4.46 -3.60 7.94
CA THR A 128 3.52 -3.26 9.02
C THR A 128 4.25 -2.71 10.25
N LEU A 129 5.36 -3.33 10.66
CA LEU A 129 6.16 -2.86 11.78
C LEU A 129 6.76 -1.48 11.49
N LEU A 130 7.37 -1.35 10.32
CA LEU A 130 7.98 -0.10 9.88
C LEU A 130 6.94 1.02 9.77
N GLY A 131 5.77 0.72 9.18
CA GLY A 131 4.68 1.70 9.07
C GLY A 131 4.12 2.16 10.41
N LYS A 132 4.09 1.27 11.41
CA LYS A 132 3.68 1.62 12.77
C LYS A 132 4.65 2.62 13.41
N GLU A 133 5.94 2.45 13.23
CA GLU A 133 6.96 3.36 13.76
C GLU A 133 6.91 4.71 13.03
N MET A 134 6.91 4.68 11.70
CA MET A 134 6.86 5.87 10.85
C MET A 134 5.64 6.74 11.14
N ILE A 135 4.43 6.13 11.23
CA ILE A 135 3.19 6.92 11.40
C ILE A 135 3.16 7.68 12.73
N LEU A 136 3.72 7.11 13.81
CA LEU A 136 3.77 7.78 15.12
C LEU A 136 4.66 9.01 15.08
N ASP A 137 5.82 8.90 14.43
CA ASP A 137 6.76 10.01 14.26
C ASP A 137 6.20 11.09 13.33
N ASP A 138 5.66 10.69 12.18
CA ASP A 138 5.11 11.61 11.20
C ASP A 138 3.86 12.35 11.70
N LEU A 139 2.99 11.72 12.47
CA LEU A 139 1.86 12.40 13.11
C LEU A 139 2.35 13.50 14.08
N ASN A 140 3.44 13.26 14.81
CA ASN A 140 4.05 14.28 15.67
C ASN A 140 4.63 15.44 14.85
N LYS A 141 5.33 15.14 13.75
CA LYS A 141 5.85 16.17 12.82
C LYS A 141 4.72 17.01 12.21
N ILE A 142 3.62 16.37 11.79
CA ILE A 142 2.44 17.03 11.22
C ILE A 142 1.77 17.93 12.28
N LYS A 143 1.53 17.41 13.48
CA LYS A 143 0.95 18.16 14.59
C LYS A 143 1.77 19.43 14.92
N ASN A 144 3.10 19.30 14.93
CA ASN A 144 4.02 20.37 15.25
C ASN A 144 4.36 21.25 14.02
N LYS A 145 3.83 20.94 12.84
CA LYS A 145 4.13 21.61 11.55
C LYS A 145 5.62 21.64 11.20
N THR A 146 6.33 20.58 11.55
CA THR A 146 7.77 20.40 11.27
C THR A 146 8.05 19.41 10.16
N PHE A 147 6.99 18.84 9.53
CA PHE A 147 7.13 17.93 8.41
C PHE A 147 7.57 18.65 7.13
N LEU A 148 8.28 17.96 6.28
CA LEU A 148 8.70 18.43 4.96
C LEU A 148 7.99 17.64 3.86
N ARG A 149 7.71 18.31 2.75
CA ARG A 149 7.21 17.68 1.52
C ARG A 149 8.36 17.61 0.52
N LYS A 150 8.83 16.40 0.25
CA LYS A 150 9.93 16.18 -0.70
C LYS A 150 9.35 15.79 -2.05
N LYS A 151 9.54 16.62 -3.06
CA LYS A 151 9.13 16.29 -4.44
C LYS A 151 9.81 15.02 -4.91
N GLN A 152 9.03 14.16 -5.57
CA GLN A 152 9.59 13.03 -6.26
C GLN A 152 10.42 13.49 -7.45
N ASN A 153 11.64 12.97 -7.60
CA ASN A 153 12.50 13.28 -8.75
C ASN A 153 12.07 12.44 -9.96
N PRO A 154 11.51 13.05 -11.04
CA PRO A 154 11.05 12.28 -12.20
C PRO A 154 12.16 11.47 -12.88
N ALA A 155 13.42 11.90 -12.77
CA ALA A 155 14.56 11.18 -13.36
C ALA A 155 14.83 9.81 -12.67
N GLU A 156 14.31 9.61 -11.46
CA GLU A 156 14.43 8.35 -10.73
C GLU A 156 13.26 7.39 -10.97
N PHE A 157 12.21 7.84 -11.67
CA PHE A 157 11.08 6.99 -12.04
C PHE A 157 11.55 5.86 -12.97
N THR A 158 11.09 4.64 -12.72
CA THR A 158 11.44 3.48 -13.55
C THR A 158 10.25 2.95 -14.32
N GLU A 159 9.20 2.51 -13.61
CA GLU A 159 8.04 1.88 -14.22
C GLU A 159 6.82 1.96 -13.30
N ASN A 160 5.63 1.80 -13.88
CA ASN A 160 4.40 1.54 -13.15
C ASN A 160 4.12 0.03 -13.18
N TRP A 161 3.94 -0.55 -12.00
CA TRP A 161 3.59 -1.95 -11.89
C TRP A 161 2.08 -2.20 -12.09
N PRO A 162 1.72 -3.16 -12.94
CA PRO A 162 0.32 -3.48 -13.20
C PRO A 162 -0.31 -4.23 -12.02
N LYS A 163 -1.66 -4.21 -12.01
CA LYS A 163 -2.45 -5.05 -11.11
C LYS A 163 -2.16 -6.53 -11.38
N ARG A 164 -2.13 -7.32 -10.31
CA ARG A 164 -2.11 -8.78 -10.39
C ARG A 164 -3.49 -9.36 -10.08
N THR A 165 -3.77 -10.50 -10.67
CA THR A 165 -4.98 -11.30 -10.48
C THR A 165 -4.63 -12.66 -9.90
N PRO A 166 -5.58 -13.45 -9.38
CA PRO A 166 -5.30 -14.82 -8.96
C PRO A 166 -4.66 -15.69 -10.04
N GLU A 167 -5.03 -15.50 -11.31
CA GLU A 167 -4.47 -16.23 -12.46
C GLU A 167 -2.96 -16.02 -12.65
N ASP A 168 -2.44 -14.88 -12.20
CA ASP A 168 -0.99 -14.61 -12.20
C ASP A 168 -0.20 -15.52 -11.23
N GLY A 169 -0.90 -16.27 -10.37
CA GLY A 169 -0.34 -17.30 -9.49
C GLY A 169 -0.17 -18.65 -10.17
N LYS A 170 -0.63 -18.83 -11.42
CA LYS A 170 -0.52 -20.09 -12.14
C LYS A 170 0.93 -20.47 -12.42
N ILE A 171 1.35 -21.65 -11.96
CA ILE A 171 2.68 -22.18 -12.17
C ILE A 171 2.88 -22.60 -13.63
N ASN A 172 3.91 -22.06 -14.25
CA ASN A 172 4.42 -22.57 -15.53
C ASN A 172 5.55 -23.58 -15.26
N TRP A 173 5.25 -24.86 -15.40
CA TRP A 173 6.18 -25.96 -15.12
C TRP A 173 7.36 -26.04 -16.08
N ALA A 174 7.37 -25.27 -17.18
CA ALA A 174 8.52 -25.13 -18.08
C ALA A 174 9.56 -24.12 -17.57
N LYS A 175 9.28 -23.39 -16.50
CA LYS A 175 10.20 -22.46 -15.85
C LYS A 175 11.19 -23.19 -14.94
N THR A 176 12.27 -22.50 -14.56
CA THR A 176 13.26 -23.04 -13.62
C THR A 176 12.65 -23.23 -12.22
N ALA A 177 13.20 -24.13 -11.42
CA ALA A 177 12.80 -24.30 -10.02
C ALA A 177 12.89 -23.00 -9.23
N LYS A 178 13.90 -22.16 -9.53
CA LYS A 178 14.07 -20.84 -8.91
C LYS A 178 12.94 -19.87 -9.27
N ASP A 179 12.52 -19.84 -10.54
CA ASP A 179 11.41 -18.99 -10.97
C ASP A 179 10.09 -19.42 -10.31
N ILE A 180 9.87 -20.74 -10.21
CA ILE A 180 8.68 -21.29 -9.55
C ILE A 180 8.71 -20.97 -8.06
N GLN A 181 9.84 -21.15 -7.39
CA GLN A 181 10.01 -20.76 -5.99
C GLN A 181 9.74 -19.27 -5.78
N THR A 182 10.26 -18.41 -6.65
CA THR A 182 10.05 -16.97 -6.59
C THR A 182 8.55 -16.62 -6.73
N LEU A 183 7.85 -17.28 -7.66
CA LEU A 183 6.39 -17.12 -7.81
C LEU A 183 5.66 -17.53 -6.52
N ILE A 184 6.00 -18.68 -5.95
CA ILE A 184 5.38 -19.17 -4.70
C ILE A 184 5.58 -18.15 -3.58
N ARG A 185 6.80 -17.68 -3.36
CA ARG A 185 7.11 -16.66 -2.34
C ARG A 185 6.35 -15.35 -2.58
N ALA A 186 6.21 -14.94 -3.84
CA ALA A 186 5.55 -13.68 -4.20
C ALA A 186 4.02 -13.73 -4.05
N THR A 187 3.43 -14.92 -4.14
CA THR A 187 1.97 -15.08 -4.17
C THR A 187 1.40 -15.81 -2.95
N THR A 188 2.24 -16.19 -1.97
CA THR A 188 1.79 -16.76 -0.71
C THR A 188 0.94 -15.78 0.10
N HIS A 189 0.37 -16.22 1.20
CA HIS A 189 -0.47 -15.39 2.08
C HIS A 189 0.12 -13.97 2.27
N PRO A 190 -0.69 -12.89 2.18
CA PRO A 190 -2.15 -12.83 2.10
C PRO A 190 -2.73 -12.93 0.67
N TYR A 191 -1.94 -13.27 -0.32
CA TYR A 191 -2.40 -13.48 -1.69
C TYR A 191 -2.99 -14.90 -1.87
N PRO A 192 -3.69 -15.16 -2.99
CA PRO A 192 -4.35 -16.46 -3.22
C PRO A 192 -3.44 -17.68 -3.30
N GLY A 193 -2.13 -17.47 -3.49
CA GLY A 193 -1.14 -18.52 -3.64
C GLY A 193 -0.80 -18.87 -5.08
N ALA A 194 0.32 -19.60 -5.25
CA ALA A 194 0.65 -20.22 -6.52
C ALA A 194 -0.13 -21.55 -6.68
N PHE A 195 -0.55 -21.85 -7.90
CA PHE A 195 -1.35 -23.06 -8.19
C PHE A 195 -0.99 -23.68 -9.53
N GLY A 196 -1.38 -24.94 -9.69
CA GLY A 196 -1.31 -25.66 -10.95
C GLY A 196 -2.52 -26.58 -11.12
N TYR A 197 -2.76 -27.02 -12.35
CA TYR A 197 -3.81 -27.98 -12.63
C TYR A 197 -3.23 -29.38 -12.74
N PHE A 198 -3.88 -30.34 -12.11
CA PHE A 198 -3.59 -31.75 -12.27
C PHE A 198 -4.73 -32.42 -13.04
N ASN A 199 -4.40 -33.09 -14.15
CA ASN A 199 -5.37 -33.78 -15.02
C ASN A 199 -6.53 -32.95 -15.57
N LYS A 200 -6.31 -31.64 -15.78
CA LYS A 200 -7.33 -30.71 -16.34
C LYS A 200 -8.74 -30.85 -15.72
N LYS A 201 -8.82 -31.14 -14.43
CA LYS A 201 -10.06 -31.06 -13.65
C LYS A 201 -10.10 -29.80 -12.81
#